data_c127848d198ad21cbd46ce1f85679de0
#
_entry.id   c127848d198ad21cbd46ce1f85679de0
#
_cell.length_a   1.000
_cell.length_b   1.000
_cell.length_c   1.000
_cell.angle_alpha   90.00
_cell.angle_beta   90.00
_cell.angle_gamma   90.00
#
_symmetry.space_group_name_H-M   'P 1'
#
loop_
_entity.id
_entity.type
_entity.pdbx_description
1 polymer ?
#
loop_
_entity_poly.entity_id
_entity_poly.type
_entity_poly.pdbx_seq_one_letter_code
_entity_poly.pdbx_strand_id
1 'polypeptide(L)'
;MTDAELVAGLKANDDAAYREVVARFGDPLYGYIYSITGDHHLSEDILSGTYLRMVEKIDAYTFYGAPFKAWLYRIAHNLAINAMKRAQRLVSAEAIESAASPIDDPAITIAARLEADELRAALGKLTEEQQQVVMLRFIAEQSTAEVAQALEKTENAVKQLQFRALRSLGRLLERQG
;
A
#
# COMPACT_ATOMS: atom_id res chain seq x y z
N MET A 1 -2.61 -12.10 -20.50
CA MET A 1 -1.21 -12.39 -20.12
C MET A 1 -1.20 -13.01 -18.73
N THR A 2 -0.60 -14.16 -18.55
CA THR A 2 -0.38 -14.78 -17.23
C THR A 2 0.70 -14.03 -16.46
N ASP A 3 0.80 -14.21 -15.15
CA ASP A 3 1.85 -13.55 -14.35
C ASP A 3 3.25 -13.96 -14.78
N ALA A 4 3.43 -15.22 -15.22
CA ALA A 4 4.71 -15.70 -15.74
C ALA A 4 5.11 -15.03 -17.06
N GLU A 5 4.16 -14.90 -18.00
CA GLU A 5 4.37 -14.19 -19.27
C GLU A 5 4.63 -12.69 -19.03
N LEU A 6 3.91 -12.08 -18.09
CA LEU A 6 4.09 -10.70 -17.71
C LEU A 6 5.50 -10.45 -17.18
N VAL A 7 5.97 -11.27 -16.25
CA VAL A 7 7.31 -11.17 -15.67
C VAL A 7 8.39 -11.40 -16.72
N ALA A 8 8.20 -12.40 -17.60
CA ALA A 8 9.14 -12.65 -18.70
C ALA A 8 9.23 -11.46 -19.67
N GLY A 9 8.08 -10.86 -20.02
CA GLY A 9 8.03 -9.66 -20.85
C GLY A 9 8.70 -8.44 -20.20
N LEU A 10 8.45 -8.22 -18.90
CA LEU A 10 9.12 -7.14 -18.16
C LEU A 10 10.65 -7.29 -18.15
N LYS A 11 11.15 -8.51 -17.92
CA LYS A 11 12.59 -8.80 -17.97
C LYS A 11 13.19 -8.65 -19.37
N ALA A 12 12.37 -8.86 -20.40
CA ALA A 12 12.76 -8.65 -21.81
C ALA A 12 12.62 -7.19 -22.28
N ASN A 13 12.20 -6.28 -21.38
CA ASN A 13 11.86 -4.89 -21.70
C ASN A 13 10.79 -4.76 -22.81
N ASP A 14 9.78 -5.64 -22.78
CA ASP A 14 8.67 -5.61 -23.72
C ASP A 14 7.65 -4.53 -23.32
N ASP A 15 7.43 -3.57 -24.22
CA ASP A 15 6.45 -2.49 -24.02
C ASP A 15 5.02 -3.00 -23.78
N ALA A 16 4.65 -4.16 -24.32
CA ALA A 16 3.34 -4.74 -24.09
C ALA A 16 3.18 -5.20 -22.62
N ALA A 17 4.23 -5.73 -22.02
CA ALA A 17 4.22 -6.12 -20.61
C ALA A 17 4.11 -4.91 -19.70
N TYR A 18 4.80 -3.81 -19.98
CA TYR A 18 4.65 -2.56 -19.21
C TYR A 18 3.24 -1.99 -19.30
N ARG A 19 2.65 -1.95 -20.50
CA ARG A 19 1.26 -1.51 -20.67
C ARG A 19 0.27 -2.39 -19.91
N GLU A 20 0.48 -3.70 -19.90
CA GLU A 20 -0.35 -4.65 -19.15
C GLU A 20 -0.27 -4.39 -17.64
N VAL A 21 0.92 -4.12 -17.08
CA VAL A 21 1.07 -3.76 -15.66
C VAL A 21 0.26 -2.52 -15.32
N VAL A 22 0.38 -1.47 -16.11
CA VAL A 22 -0.35 -0.22 -15.89
C VAL A 22 -1.86 -0.43 -16.00
N ALA A 23 -2.32 -1.15 -17.03
CA ALA A 23 -3.74 -1.42 -17.26
C ALA A 23 -4.34 -2.31 -16.14
N ARG A 24 -3.60 -3.31 -15.68
CA ARG A 24 -4.10 -4.30 -14.72
C ARG A 24 -3.97 -3.85 -13.27
N PHE A 25 -2.92 -3.11 -12.93
CA PHE A 25 -2.60 -2.76 -11.54
C PHE A 25 -2.66 -1.26 -11.25
N GLY A 26 -2.75 -0.39 -12.25
CA GLY A 26 -2.66 1.06 -12.07
C GLY A 26 -3.70 1.61 -11.09
N ASP A 27 -4.98 1.49 -11.42
CA ASP A 27 -6.06 2.00 -10.58
C ASP A 27 -6.14 1.33 -9.21
N PRO A 28 -6.08 -0.02 -9.09
CA PRO A 28 -6.05 -0.68 -7.79
C PRO A 28 -4.86 -0.28 -6.93
N LEU A 29 -3.68 -0.14 -7.53
CA LEU A 29 -2.47 0.24 -6.81
C LEU A 29 -2.51 1.70 -6.35
N TYR A 30 -3.03 2.60 -7.21
CA TYR A 30 -3.28 3.99 -6.84
C TYR A 30 -4.24 4.09 -5.65
N GLY A 31 -5.40 3.41 -5.71
CA GLY A 31 -6.35 3.36 -4.61
C GLY A 31 -5.74 2.85 -3.30
N TYR A 32 -4.89 1.83 -3.39
CA TYR A 32 -4.14 1.30 -2.26
C TYR A 32 -3.19 2.34 -1.66
N ILE A 33 -2.39 3.01 -2.49
CA ILE A 33 -1.45 4.06 -2.05
C ILE A 33 -2.22 5.23 -1.44
N TYR A 34 -3.30 5.68 -2.07
CA TYR A 34 -4.14 6.76 -1.58
C TYR A 34 -4.78 6.44 -0.23
N SER A 35 -5.15 5.18 0.03
CA SER A 35 -5.68 4.77 1.33
C SER A 35 -4.66 4.94 2.47
N ILE A 36 -3.36 4.94 2.16
CA ILE A 36 -2.28 5.17 3.12
C ILE A 36 -1.98 6.66 3.26
N THR A 37 -1.85 7.37 2.15
CA THR A 37 -1.35 8.75 2.12
C THR A 37 -2.42 9.80 2.35
N GLY A 38 -3.62 9.59 1.81
CA GLY A 38 -4.70 10.58 1.79
C GLY A 38 -4.42 11.80 0.92
N ASP A 39 -3.36 11.79 0.11
CA ASP A 39 -2.92 12.89 -0.73
C ASP A 39 -2.75 12.43 -2.17
N HIS A 40 -3.43 13.11 -3.12
CA HIS A 40 -3.41 12.74 -4.53
C HIS A 40 -2.04 12.89 -5.17
N HIS A 41 -1.36 14.03 -4.97
CA HIS A 41 -0.05 14.29 -5.56
C HIS A 41 1.01 13.33 -5.04
N LEU A 42 1.03 13.11 -3.73
CA LEU A 42 1.93 12.15 -3.11
C LEU A 42 1.64 10.72 -3.60
N SER A 43 0.37 10.36 -3.80
CA SER A 43 -0.02 9.05 -4.31
C SER A 43 0.44 8.81 -5.76
N GLU A 44 0.32 9.83 -6.62
CA GLU A 44 0.82 9.77 -8.00
C GLU A 44 2.35 9.63 -8.04
N ASP A 45 3.07 10.37 -7.20
CA ASP A 45 4.51 10.28 -7.07
C ASP A 45 4.95 8.89 -6.60
N ILE A 46 4.26 8.32 -5.61
CA ILE A 46 4.54 6.98 -5.10
C ILE A 46 4.21 5.91 -6.14
N LEU A 47 3.11 6.05 -6.88
CA LEU A 47 2.76 5.14 -7.96
C LEU A 47 3.84 5.11 -9.03
N SER A 48 4.28 6.29 -9.46
CA SER A 48 5.38 6.44 -10.43
C SER A 48 6.69 5.85 -9.88
N GLY A 49 7.01 6.11 -8.62
CA GLY A 49 8.16 5.53 -7.93
C GLY A 49 8.07 4.01 -7.79
N THR A 50 6.85 3.47 -7.65
CA THR A 50 6.61 2.01 -7.61
C THR A 50 6.97 1.36 -8.93
N TYR A 51 6.53 1.94 -10.06
CA TYR A 51 6.88 1.44 -11.36
C TYR A 51 8.38 1.55 -11.65
N LEU A 52 9.02 2.65 -11.26
CA LEU A 52 10.46 2.80 -11.39
C LEU A 52 11.20 1.71 -10.60
N ARG A 53 10.82 1.48 -9.35
CA ARG A 53 11.41 0.42 -8.52
C ARG A 53 11.13 -0.97 -9.04
N MET A 54 9.97 -1.20 -9.65
CA MET A 54 9.66 -2.44 -10.35
C MET A 54 10.66 -2.68 -11.48
N VAL A 55 10.87 -1.69 -12.36
CA VAL A 55 11.82 -1.79 -13.46
C VAL A 55 13.25 -2.06 -12.97
N GLU A 56 13.70 -1.34 -11.95
CA GLU A 56 15.04 -1.51 -11.37
C GLU A 56 15.27 -2.91 -10.77
N LYS A 57 14.22 -3.55 -10.27
CA LYS A 57 14.35 -4.79 -9.49
C LYS A 57 13.77 -6.03 -10.17
N ILE A 58 13.15 -5.90 -11.34
CA ILE A 58 12.47 -7.01 -12.00
C ILE A 58 13.41 -8.17 -12.34
N ASP A 59 14.66 -7.89 -12.67
CA ASP A 59 15.66 -8.92 -13.00
C ASP A 59 15.96 -9.83 -11.79
N ALA A 60 15.97 -9.26 -10.59
CA ALA A 60 16.16 -10.00 -9.35
C ALA A 60 14.87 -10.68 -8.85
N TYR A 61 13.70 -10.35 -9.41
CA TYR A 61 12.46 -10.99 -9.04
C TYR A 61 12.46 -12.47 -9.44
N THR A 62 12.19 -13.34 -8.47
CA THR A 62 12.03 -14.77 -8.69
C THR A 62 10.62 -15.20 -8.31
N PHE A 63 9.98 -16.01 -9.16
CA PHE A 63 8.60 -16.47 -8.97
C PHE A 63 8.42 -17.34 -7.70
N TYR A 64 9.52 -17.78 -7.10
CA TYR A 64 9.50 -18.67 -5.93
C TYR A 64 9.26 -17.97 -4.58
N GLY A 65 9.31 -16.63 -4.54
CA GLY A 65 9.18 -15.89 -3.29
C GLY A 65 7.75 -15.40 -3.01
N ALA A 66 7.13 -14.75 -3.97
CA ALA A 66 5.78 -14.18 -3.84
C ALA A 66 5.16 -13.97 -5.22
N PRO A 67 3.80 -14.04 -5.35
CA PRO A 67 3.11 -13.64 -6.57
C PRO A 67 3.50 -12.22 -6.99
N PHE A 68 3.53 -11.97 -8.30
CA PHE A 68 3.91 -10.66 -8.84
C PHE A 68 3.09 -9.51 -8.23
N LYS A 69 1.77 -9.70 -8.10
CA LYS A 69 0.88 -8.75 -7.42
C LYS A 69 1.37 -8.42 -6.01
N ALA A 70 1.65 -9.43 -5.19
CA ALA A 70 2.09 -9.24 -3.81
C ALA A 70 3.43 -8.48 -3.72
N TRP A 71 4.36 -8.83 -4.60
CA TRP A 71 5.65 -8.15 -4.69
C TRP A 71 5.50 -6.67 -5.09
N LEU A 72 4.65 -6.37 -6.08
CA LEU A 72 4.39 -5.00 -6.53
C LEU A 72 3.74 -4.15 -5.42
N TYR A 73 2.73 -4.69 -4.72
CA TYR A 73 2.10 -4.02 -3.59
C TYR A 73 3.04 -3.81 -2.40
N ARG A 74 3.98 -4.73 -2.17
CA ARG A 74 5.04 -4.54 -1.15
C ARG A 74 5.95 -3.36 -1.49
N ILE A 75 6.32 -3.19 -2.75
CA ILE A 75 7.10 -2.01 -3.19
C ILE A 75 6.31 -0.73 -2.91
N ALA A 76 5.07 -0.66 -3.34
CA ALA A 76 4.19 0.49 -3.14
C ALA A 76 4.01 0.82 -1.65
N HIS A 77 3.74 -0.20 -0.83
CA HIS A 77 3.57 -0.05 0.62
C HIS A 77 4.82 0.57 1.27
N ASN A 78 5.99 0.02 0.97
CA ASN A 78 7.24 0.52 1.54
C ASN A 78 7.52 1.97 1.15
N LEU A 79 7.25 2.34 -0.10
CA LEU A 79 7.40 3.73 -0.55
C LEU A 79 6.41 4.65 0.14
N ALA A 80 5.15 4.24 0.28
CA ALA A 80 4.10 5.03 0.93
C ALA A 80 4.42 5.26 2.42
N ILE A 81 4.78 4.21 3.16
CA ILE A 81 5.14 4.33 4.58
C ILE A 81 6.37 5.21 4.77
N ASN A 82 7.40 5.05 3.93
CA ASN A 82 8.59 5.89 4.01
C ASN A 82 8.29 7.36 3.72
N ALA A 83 7.42 7.65 2.75
CA ALA A 83 6.98 9.01 2.44
C ALA A 83 6.19 9.61 3.61
N MET A 84 5.29 8.85 4.22
CA MET A 84 4.52 9.30 5.40
C MET A 84 5.41 9.57 6.61
N LYS A 85 6.39 8.70 6.89
CA LYS A 85 7.37 8.91 7.96
C LYS A 85 8.21 10.18 7.71
N ARG A 86 8.59 10.44 6.46
CA ARG A 86 9.33 11.66 6.09
C ARG A 86 8.48 12.91 6.28
N ALA A 87 7.22 12.88 5.85
CA ALA A 87 6.28 14.00 6.03
C ALA A 87 6.07 14.32 7.52
N GLN A 88 5.91 13.30 8.37
CA GLN A 88 5.76 13.48 9.82
C GLN A 88 7.00 14.11 10.46
N ARG A 89 8.21 13.75 10.03
CA ARG A 89 9.46 14.35 10.52
C ARG A 89 9.58 15.83 10.14
N LEU A 90 9.17 16.20 8.93
CA LEU A 90 9.17 17.60 8.47
C LEU A 90 8.18 18.44 9.26
N VAL A 91 6.96 17.93 9.53
CA VAL A 91 5.96 18.61 10.38
C VAL A 91 6.45 18.79 11.81
N SER A 92 7.19 17.82 12.36
CA SER A 92 7.79 17.92 13.69
C SER A 92 8.97 18.94 13.76
N ALA A 93 9.65 19.20 12.64
CA ALA A 93 10.74 20.16 12.55
C ALA A 93 10.23 21.58 12.22
N GLU A 94 9.08 21.69 11.54
CA GLU A 94 8.42 22.96 11.19
C GLU A 94 7.03 22.98 11.83
N ALA A 95 6.98 23.28 13.13
CA ALA A 95 5.71 23.55 13.80
C ALA A 95 5.20 24.93 13.39
N ILE A 96 4.76 25.10 12.13
CA ILE A 96 3.90 26.20 11.66
C ILE A 96 3.38 25.84 10.25
N GLU A 97 2.04 25.78 10.16
CA GLU A 97 1.20 25.95 8.96
C GLU A 97 1.55 25.16 7.70
N SER A 98 0.86 24.03 7.49
CA SER A 98 0.24 23.79 6.20
C SER A 98 -0.95 22.85 6.37
N ALA A 99 -2.12 23.39 6.27
CA ALA A 99 -3.34 22.63 6.03
C ALA A 99 -3.16 21.86 4.71
N ALA A 100 -3.29 20.55 4.76
CA ALA A 100 -3.44 19.73 3.58
C ALA A 100 -4.63 20.29 2.78
N SER A 101 -4.39 20.72 1.55
CA SER A 101 -5.45 21.16 0.66
C SER A 101 -6.34 19.97 0.33
N PRO A 102 -7.63 20.02 0.64
CA PRO A 102 -8.56 19.00 0.17
C PRO A 102 -8.77 19.21 -1.32
N ILE A 103 -8.30 18.28 -2.14
CA ILE A 103 -8.77 18.19 -3.52
C ILE A 103 -10.13 17.52 -3.42
N ASP A 104 -11.16 18.29 -3.71
CA ASP A 104 -12.54 17.88 -3.68
C ASP A 104 -12.83 16.83 -4.77
N ASP A 105 -13.00 15.59 -4.38
CA ASP A 105 -13.83 14.66 -5.12
C ASP A 105 -15.28 14.90 -4.66
N PRO A 106 -16.16 15.48 -5.50
CA PRO A 106 -17.53 15.85 -5.11
C PRO A 106 -18.41 14.63 -4.80
N ALA A 107 -17.96 13.41 -5.06
CA ALA A 107 -18.71 12.17 -4.84
C ALA A 107 -18.60 11.64 -3.40
N ILE A 108 -17.67 12.14 -2.58
CA ILE A 108 -17.45 11.67 -1.21
C ILE A 108 -18.09 12.66 -0.23
N THR A 109 -19.04 12.19 0.57
CA THR A 109 -19.65 12.99 1.63
C THR A 109 -18.64 13.34 2.73
N ILE A 110 -18.84 14.48 3.41
CA ILE A 110 -17.99 14.90 4.55
C ILE A 110 -17.90 13.81 5.61
N ALA A 111 -18.99 13.09 5.90
CA ALA A 111 -18.98 11.98 6.84
C ALA A 111 -18.06 10.85 6.41
N ALA A 112 -18.10 10.44 5.13
CA ALA A 112 -17.21 9.38 4.61
C ALA A 112 -15.73 9.79 4.64
N ARG A 113 -15.42 11.09 4.49
CA ARG A 113 -14.04 11.61 4.63
C ARG A 113 -13.55 11.52 6.06
N LEU A 114 -14.37 11.91 7.03
CA LEU A 114 -14.05 11.83 8.45
C LEU A 114 -13.80 10.38 8.87
N GLU A 115 -14.67 9.45 8.46
CA GLU A 115 -14.49 8.01 8.72
C GLU A 115 -13.19 7.46 8.10
N ALA A 116 -12.86 7.89 6.87
CA ALA A 116 -11.63 7.49 6.19
C ALA A 116 -10.38 8.04 6.91
N ASP A 117 -10.43 9.27 7.40
CA ASP A 117 -9.33 9.90 8.13
C ASP A 117 -9.14 9.26 9.51
N GLU A 118 -10.22 8.92 10.21
CA GLU A 118 -10.18 8.19 11.48
C GLU A 118 -9.57 6.80 11.30
N LEU A 119 -9.99 6.06 10.28
CA LEU A 119 -9.44 4.75 9.95
C LEU A 119 -7.95 4.85 9.59
N ARG A 120 -7.58 5.84 8.80
CA ARG A 120 -6.17 6.08 8.42
C ARG A 120 -5.31 6.40 9.64
N ALA A 121 -5.81 7.24 10.55
CA ALA A 121 -5.14 7.56 11.81
C ALA A 121 -5.00 6.32 12.71
N ALA A 122 -6.02 5.47 12.78
CA ALA A 122 -5.98 4.22 13.53
C ALA A 122 -4.98 3.21 12.93
N LEU A 123 -4.96 3.08 11.59
CA LEU A 123 -3.98 2.26 10.88
C LEU A 123 -2.55 2.73 11.16
N GLY A 124 -2.32 4.04 11.21
CA GLY A 124 -1.01 4.63 11.52
C GLY A 124 -0.49 4.31 12.94
N LYS A 125 -1.37 3.92 13.87
CA LYS A 125 -1.01 3.50 15.24
C LYS A 125 -0.68 2.02 15.37
N LEU A 126 -0.90 1.22 14.34
CA LEU A 126 -0.49 -0.18 14.31
C LEU A 126 1.04 -0.28 14.17
N THR A 127 1.61 -1.43 14.60
CA THR A 127 3.00 -1.74 14.24
C THR A 127 3.14 -1.89 12.73
N GLU A 128 4.34 -1.68 12.21
CA GLU A 128 4.60 -1.79 10.77
C GLU A 128 4.18 -3.15 10.19
N GLU A 129 4.48 -4.24 10.90
CA GLU A 129 4.07 -5.60 10.49
C GLU A 129 2.56 -5.79 10.52
N GLN A 130 1.89 -5.29 11.54
CA GLN A 130 0.42 -5.33 11.63
C GLN A 130 -0.22 -4.54 10.49
N GLN A 131 0.30 -3.35 10.21
CA GLN A 131 -0.18 -2.51 9.13
C GLN A 131 -0.01 -3.20 7.77
N GLN A 132 1.17 -3.76 7.49
CA GLN A 132 1.43 -4.51 6.26
C GLN A 132 0.44 -5.67 6.08
N VAL A 133 0.22 -6.46 7.11
CA VAL A 133 -0.71 -7.59 7.05
C VAL A 133 -2.13 -7.12 6.75
N VAL A 134 -2.63 -6.12 7.47
CA VAL A 134 -4.00 -5.60 7.27
C VAL A 134 -4.15 -5.02 5.86
N MET A 135 -3.21 -4.21 5.42
CA MET A 135 -3.27 -3.58 4.11
C MET A 135 -3.23 -4.62 2.97
N LEU A 136 -2.33 -5.59 3.04
CA LEU A 136 -2.23 -6.63 2.02
C LEU A 136 -3.45 -7.57 2.02
N ARG A 137 -3.98 -7.91 3.20
CA ARG A 137 -5.13 -8.80 3.33
C ARG A 137 -6.44 -8.16 2.87
N PHE A 138 -6.73 -6.94 3.32
CA PHE A 138 -8.05 -6.33 3.21
C PHE A 138 -8.16 -5.29 2.09
N ILE A 139 -7.09 -4.60 1.75
CA ILE A 139 -7.11 -3.59 0.68
C ILE A 139 -6.57 -4.18 -0.62
N ALA A 140 -5.45 -4.88 -0.58
CA ALA A 140 -4.90 -5.58 -1.74
C ALA A 140 -5.56 -6.95 -2.01
N GLU A 141 -6.49 -7.38 -1.14
CA GLU A 141 -7.28 -8.63 -1.26
C GLU A 141 -6.42 -9.88 -1.46
N GLN A 142 -5.26 -9.93 -0.80
CA GLN A 142 -4.34 -11.06 -0.89
C GLN A 142 -4.75 -12.17 0.07
N SER A 143 -4.53 -13.43 -0.30
CA SER A 143 -4.71 -14.57 0.59
C SER A 143 -3.68 -14.58 1.72
N THR A 144 -3.95 -15.29 2.80
CA THR A 144 -2.98 -15.45 3.91
C THR A 144 -1.67 -16.06 3.41
N ALA A 145 -1.73 -17.02 2.49
CA ALA A 145 -0.55 -17.65 1.89
C ALA A 145 0.28 -16.65 1.07
N GLU A 146 -0.36 -15.82 0.25
CA GLU A 146 0.30 -14.77 -0.54
C GLU A 146 0.98 -13.73 0.36
N VAL A 147 0.29 -13.29 1.43
CA VAL A 147 0.87 -12.35 2.40
C VAL A 147 2.05 -12.98 3.14
N ALA A 148 1.95 -14.24 3.54
CA ALA A 148 3.03 -14.98 4.18
C ALA A 148 4.27 -15.02 3.28
N GLN A 149 4.11 -15.33 2.00
CA GLN A 149 5.19 -15.30 1.03
C GLN A 149 5.77 -13.89 0.84
N ALA A 150 4.90 -12.88 0.67
CA ALA A 150 5.32 -11.50 0.45
C ALA A 150 6.13 -10.92 1.62
N LEU A 151 5.79 -11.30 2.85
CA LEU A 151 6.43 -10.83 4.07
C LEU A 151 7.50 -11.78 4.64
N GLU A 152 7.77 -12.90 3.95
CA GLU A 152 8.72 -13.93 4.39
C GLU A 152 8.38 -14.46 5.79
N LYS A 153 7.09 -14.70 6.04
CA LYS A 153 6.54 -15.19 7.30
C LYS A 153 5.79 -16.51 7.09
N THR A 154 5.50 -17.20 8.19
CA THR A 154 4.57 -18.34 8.16
C THR A 154 3.13 -17.85 8.08
N GLU A 155 2.22 -18.66 7.52
CA GLU A 155 0.80 -18.34 7.51
C GLU A 155 0.23 -18.16 8.92
N ASN A 156 0.71 -18.94 9.88
CA ASN A 156 0.30 -18.81 11.27
C ASN A 156 0.73 -17.47 11.88
N ALA A 157 1.93 -16.99 11.58
CA ALA A 157 2.40 -15.67 12.00
C ALA A 157 1.54 -14.55 11.39
N VAL A 158 1.16 -14.66 10.11
CA VAL A 158 0.27 -13.72 9.44
C VAL A 158 -1.11 -13.69 10.11
N LYS A 159 -1.70 -14.87 10.40
CA LYS A 159 -2.98 -14.96 11.10
C LYS A 159 -2.94 -14.31 12.50
N GLN A 160 -1.86 -14.50 13.24
CA GLN A 160 -1.68 -13.88 14.55
C GLN A 160 -1.51 -12.36 14.45
N LEU A 161 -0.71 -11.87 13.50
CA LEU A 161 -0.56 -10.44 13.24
C LEU A 161 -1.89 -9.80 12.84
N GLN A 162 -2.64 -10.45 11.95
CA GLN A 162 -3.98 -10.02 11.54
C GLN A 162 -4.93 -9.92 12.75
N PHE A 163 -4.98 -10.94 13.59
CA PHE A 163 -5.83 -10.95 14.77
C PHE A 163 -5.48 -9.80 15.74
N ARG A 164 -4.19 -9.61 16.04
CA ARG A 164 -3.71 -8.53 16.91
C ARG A 164 -4.01 -7.16 16.31
N ALA A 165 -3.81 -7.00 15.00
CA ALA A 165 -4.08 -5.76 14.29
C ALA A 165 -5.56 -5.38 14.35
N LEU A 166 -6.47 -6.31 14.01
CA LEU A 166 -7.91 -6.07 14.05
C LEU A 166 -8.40 -5.77 15.47
N ARG A 167 -7.86 -6.44 16.47
CA ARG A 167 -8.17 -6.17 17.88
C ARG A 167 -7.69 -4.77 18.31
N SER A 168 -6.53 -4.33 17.84
CA SER A 168 -6.01 -2.99 18.11
C SER A 168 -6.84 -1.92 17.40
N LEU A 169 -7.22 -2.14 16.14
CA LEU A 169 -8.10 -1.23 15.39
C LEU A 169 -9.46 -1.08 16.06
N GLY A 170 -10.09 -2.18 16.48
CA GLY A 170 -11.36 -2.14 17.21
C GLY A 170 -11.29 -1.22 18.43
N ARG A 171 -10.26 -1.38 19.28
CA ARG A 171 -10.06 -0.52 20.46
C ARG A 171 -9.79 0.95 20.13
N LEU A 172 -9.07 1.22 19.03
CA LEU A 172 -8.74 2.58 18.62
C LEU A 172 -9.97 3.31 18.08
N LEU A 173 -10.83 2.62 17.32
CA LEU A 173 -12.05 3.19 16.75
C LEU A 173 -13.15 3.37 17.81
N GLU A 174 -13.29 2.44 18.76
CA GLU A 174 -14.24 2.58 19.88
C GLU A 174 -13.94 3.77 20.82
N ARG A 175 -12.67 4.19 20.92
CA ARG A 175 -12.25 5.32 21.75
C ARG A 175 -12.51 6.69 21.13
N GLN A 176 -12.84 6.74 19.85
CA GLN A 176 -13.08 7.99 19.12
C GLN A 176 -14.59 8.27 18.91
N GLY A 177 -15.44 7.28 19.17
CA GLY A 177 -16.91 7.43 19.22
C GLY A 177 -17.39 7.70 20.64
#